data_107f9e4f8e255038c95f20c6f43390ad
#
_entry.id   107f9e4f8e255038c95f20c6f43390ad
#
_cell.length_a   1.000
_cell.length_b   1.000
_cell.length_c   1.000
_cell.angle_alpha   90.00
_cell.angle_beta   90.00
_cell.angle_gamma   90.00
#
_symmetry.space_group_name_H-M   'P 1'
#
loop_
_entity.id
_entity.type
_entity.pdbx_description
1 polymer ?
#
loop_
_entity_poly.entity_id
_entity_poly.type
_entity_poly.pdbx_seq_one_letter_code
_entity_poly.pdbx_strand_id
1 'polypeptide(L)'
;MAPRVLYFTMYQQLLSYLGWSKPDAYRPTKSLVLVNGLAEQGESWYPNRRVWQQQFDVHTPGVIVYGGDVMQERLAARKPINIAFLTDRLADYLDQYVQSPPYHLVASSLGGQISVEYAARYPDKVGKIVLLCPSGLGTEERLPITEGARHKNYQGLVESTFHDRRFASPRIVQYYAKKFACKRWRKAFFETVRGTKSHSVRDKLKLIERPTLVVCGREDRIVDPLAVKEAVKEIPNHRFLMIPNCGHAPQLECSRLINRLVSEFLNLAEPIAPKRSTADSLQIGLQGG
;
A
#
# COMPACT_ATOMS: atom_id res chain seq x y z
N MET A 1 -24.45 -16.15 -19.91
CA MET A 1 -24.67 -15.31 -18.71
C MET A 1 -24.21 -16.09 -17.50
N ALA A 2 -23.30 -15.53 -16.71
CA ALA A 2 -22.64 -16.27 -15.62
C ALA A 2 -23.59 -16.50 -14.43
N PRO A 3 -23.52 -17.64 -13.74
CA PRO A 3 -24.43 -18.01 -12.64
C PRO A 3 -24.50 -17.00 -11.47
N ARG A 4 -23.49 -16.16 -11.29
CA ARG A 4 -23.47 -15.13 -10.23
C ARG A 4 -24.52 -14.01 -10.41
N VAL A 5 -24.89 -13.67 -11.62
CA VAL A 5 -25.92 -12.63 -11.90
C VAL A 5 -27.30 -13.16 -11.55
N LEU A 6 -27.56 -14.44 -11.83
CA LEU A 6 -28.85 -15.08 -11.52
C LEU A 6 -29.10 -15.17 -9.99
N TYR A 7 -28.10 -15.57 -9.22
CA TYR A 7 -28.20 -15.64 -7.75
C TYR A 7 -28.43 -14.27 -7.11
N PHE A 8 -27.79 -13.23 -7.64
CA PHE A 8 -27.98 -11.87 -7.13
C PHE A 8 -29.41 -11.37 -7.38
N THR A 9 -29.98 -11.64 -8.56
CA THR A 9 -31.33 -11.22 -8.91
C THR A 9 -32.40 -12.00 -8.12
N MET A 10 -32.22 -13.30 -7.94
CA MET A 10 -33.12 -14.12 -7.09
C MET A 10 -33.09 -13.66 -5.62
N TYR A 11 -31.92 -13.35 -5.08
CA TYR A 11 -31.80 -12.86 -3.70
C TYR A 11 -32.52 -11.51 -3.51
N GLN A 12 -32.43 -10.60 -4.45
CA GLN A 12 -33.14 -9.33 -4.45
C GLN A 12 -34.67 -9.52 -4.47
N GLN A 13 -35.16 -10.44 -5.30
CA GLN A 13 -36.58 -10.78 -5.38
C GLN A 13 -37.08 -11.41 -4.07
N LEU A 14 -36.26 -12.27 -3.42
CA LEU A 14 -36.61 -12.89 -2.15
C LEU A 14 -36.72 -11.85 -1.02
N LEU A 15 -35.82 -10.88 -0.96
CA LEU A 15 -35.86 -9.78 0.03
C LEU A 15 -37.10 -8.91 -0.16
N SER A 16 -37.46 -8.60 -1.41
CA SER A 16 -38.68 -7.86 -1.74
C SER A 16 -39.94 -8.62 -1.34
N TYR A 17 -40.00 -9.93 -1.58
CA TYR A 17 -41.11 -10.79 -1.22
C TYR A 17 -41.31 -10.90 0.29
N LEU A 18 -40.22 -10.87 1.08
CA LEU A 18 -40.24 -10.91 2.53
C LEU A 18 -40.53 -9.53 3.16
N GLY A 19 -40.75 -8.48 2.37
CA GLY A 19 -40.96 -7.13 2.86
C GLY A 19 -39.72 -6.54 3.54
N TRP A 20 -38.56 -7.15 3.37
CA TRP A 20 -37.30 -6.65 3.86
C TRP A 20 -36.75 -5.66 2.83
N SER A 21 -37.05 -4.37 3.06
CA SER A 21 -36.27 -3.34 2.37
C SER A 21 -34.81 -3.53 2.76
N LYS A 22 -33.92 -3.55 1.77
CA LYS A 22 -32.51 -3.31 2.09
C LYS A 22 -32.47 -2.07 2.97
N PRO A 23 -31.73 -2.06 4.09
CA PRO A 23 -31.30 -0.80 4.64
C PRO A 23 -30.65 -0.05 3.48
N ASP A 24 -31.02 1.23 3.30
CA ASP A 24 -30.47 2.08 2.24
C ASP A 24 -29.01 1.72 2.06
N ALA A 25 -28.64 1.31 0.83
CA ALA A 25 -27.37 0.65 0.62
C ALA A 25 -26.30 1.55 1.21
N TYR A 26 -25.69 1.13 2.33
CA TYR A 26 -24.64 1.88 3.01
C TYR A 26 -23.63 2.26 1.94
N ARG A 27 -23.69 3.51 1.51
CA ARG A 27 -22.68 4.08 0.63
C ARG A 27 -21.57 4.57 1.55
N PRO A 28 -20.41 3.94 1.49
CA PRO A 28 -19.28 4.43 2.26
C PRO A 28 -19.05 5.90 1.90
N THR A 29 -19.12 6.77 2.89
CA THR A 29 -18.97 8.23 2.67
C THR A 29 -17.50 8.66 2.55
N LYS A 30 -16.57 7.74 2.85
CA LYS A 30 -15.13 8.04 2.84
C LYS A 30 -14.41 7.13 1.85
N SER A 31 -13.61 7.73 0.98
CA SER A 31 -12.79 7.00 0.03
C SER A 31 -11.47 6.54 0.67
N LEU A 32 -11.12 5.28 0.41
CA LEU A 32 -9.89 4.64 0.83
C LEU A 32 -9.05 4.26 -0.39
N VAL A 33 -7.87 4.82 -0.50
CA VAL A 33 -6.97 4.63 -1.65
C VAL A 33 -5.80 3.74 -1.26
N LEU A 34 -5.64 2.62 -1.95
CA LEU A 34 -4.58 1.63 -1.71
C LEU A 34 -3.47 1.84 -2.72
N VAL A 35 -2.30 2.29 -2.27
CA VAL A 35 -1.16 2.61 -3.15
C VAL A 35 -0.11 1.51 -3.06
N ASN A 36 0.12 0.85 -4.19
CA ASN A 36 1.01 -0.30 -4.32
C ASN A 36 2.49 0.07 -4.21
N GLY A 37 3.29 -0.87 -3.73
CA GLY A 37 4.75 -0.84 -3.76
C GLY A 37 5.35 -1.23 -5.11
N LEU A 38 6.68 -1.33 -5.13
CA LEU A 38 7.46 -1.75 -6.30
C LEU A 38 7.10 -3.19 -6.67
N ALA A 39 6.76 -3.41 -7.94
CA ALA A 39 6.34 -4.70 -8.51
C ALA A 39 5.07 -5.32 -7.88
N GLU A 40 4.41 -4.64 -6.97
CA GLU A 40 3.10 -5.05 -6.48
C GLU A 40 2.00 -4.76 -7.49
N GLN A 41 0.85 -5.40 -7.30
CA GLN A 41 -0.36 -5.19 -8.12
C GLN A 41 -1.58 -5.02 -7.22
N GLY A 42 -2.69 -4.51 -7.78
CA GLY A 42 -3.93 -4.34 -7.05
C GLY A 42 -4.45 -5.61 -6.38
N GLU A 43 -4.11 -6.78 -6.92
CA GLU A 43 -4.44 -8.09 -6.37
C GLU A 43 -3.71 -8.39 -5.06
N SER A 44 -2.57 -7.77 -4.77
CA SER A 44 -1.88 -7.95 -3.48
C SER A 44 -2.72 -7.44 -2.30
N TRP A 45 -3.67 -6.55 -2.56
CA TRP A 45 -4.60 -6.04 -1.56
C TRP A 45 -5.87 -6.90 -1.37
N TYR A 46 -5.99 -8.05 -2.07
CA TYR A 46 -7.21 -8.86 -2.03
C TYR A 46 -7.70 -9.21 -0.60
N PRO A 47 -6.85 -9.68 0.34
CA PRO A 47 -7.31 -10.03 1.69
C PRO A 47 -7.75 -8.80 2.51
N ASN A 48 -7.25 -7.62 2.17
CA ASN A 48 -7.56 -6.37 2.86
C ASN A 48 -8.79 -5.69 2.25
N ARG A 49 -8.83 -5.62 0.93
CA ARG A 49 -9.92 -5.00 0.18
C ARG A 49 -11.28 -5.60 0.49
N ARG A 50 -11.36 -6.96 0.63
CA ARG A 50 -12.60 -7.65 1.03
C ARG A 50 -13.19 -7.16 2.35
N VAL A 51 -12.33 -6.76 3.29
CA VAL A 51 -12.74 -6.27 4.60
C VAL A 51 -13.08 -4.79 4.52
N TRP A 52 -12.18 -3.99 3.96
CA TRP A 52 -12.31 -2.53 3.98
C TRP A 52 -13.43 -2.01 3.08
N GLN A 53 -13.75 -2.70 1.97
CA GLN A 53 -14.87 -2.31 1.10
C GLN A 53 -16.26 -2.40 1.76
N GLN A 54 -16.33 -3.01 2.95
CA GLN A 54 -17.55 -3.01 3.75
C GLN A 54 -17.79 -1.68 4.48
N GLN A 55 -16.74 -0.87 4.61
CA GLN A 55 -16.76 0.38 5.38
C GLN A 55 -16.35 1.61 4.56
N PHE A 56 -15.58 1.40 3.49
CA PHE A 56 -15.00 2.46 2.66
C PHE A 56 -15.28 2.21 1.17
N ASP A 57 -15.33 3.31 0.41
CA ASP A 57 -15.21 3.24 -1.06
C ASP A 57 -13.74 3.03 -1.41
N VAL A 58 -13.37 1.78 -1.78
CA VAL A 58 -11.98 1.35 -1.89
C VAL A 58 -11.49 1.43 -3.32
N HIS A 59 -10.47 2.25 -3.54
CA HIS A 59 -9.78 2.45 -4.80
C HIS A 59 -8.39 1.81 -4.80
N THR A 60 -8.01 1.20 -5.91
CA THR A 60 -6.66 0.62 -6.13
C THR A 60 -6.09 1.17 -7.43
N PRO A 61 -5.56 2.42 -7.40
CA PRO A 61 -5.04 3.07 -8.59
C PRO A 61 -3.85 2.31 -9.20
N GLY A 62 -3.88 2.13 -10.50
CA GLY A 62 -2.75 1.59 -11.24
C GLY A 62 -1.65 2.63 -11.44
N VAL A 63 -1.02 3.11 -10.35
CA VAL A 63 0.04 4.12 -10.42
C VAL A 63 1.26 3.58 -11.15
N ILE A 64 1.64 2.32 -10.86
CA ILE A 64 2.81 1.65 -11.43
C ILE A 64 2.35 0.48 -12.31
N VAL A 65 2.08 0.75 -13.58
CA VAL A 65 1.68 -0.27 -14.56
C VAL A 65 2.77 -0.43 -15.61
N TYR A 66 3.75 -1.30 -15.33
CA TYR A 66 4.96 -1.46 -16.15
C TYR A 66 4.71 -1.78 -17.63
N GLY A 67 3.66 -2.51 -17.94
CA GLY A 67 3.27 -2.86 -19.31
C GLY A 67 2.29 -1.87 -19.97
N GLY A 68 1.79 -0.88 -19.21
CA GLY A 68 0.79 0.07 -19.67
C GLY A 68 1.37 1.14 -20.61
N ASP A 69 0.50 1.69 -21.47
CA ASP A 69 0.91 2.60 -22.53
C ASP A 69 1.59 3.86 -22.01
N VAL A 70 1.02 4.52 -20.99
CA VAL A 70 1.62 5.72 -20.36
C VAL A 70 3.05 5.49 -19.92
N MET A 71 3.35 4.32 -19.31
CA MET A 71 4.70 3.97 -18.88
C MET A 71 5.62 3.72 -20.08
N GLN A 72 5.12 3.05 -21.13
CA GLN A 72 5.90 2.75 -22.33
C GLN A 72 6.16 3.98 -23.18
N GLU A 73 5.20 4.88 -23.33
CA GLU A 73 5.37 6.17 -24.00
C GLU A 73 6.42 7.04 -23.29
N ARG A 74 6.37 7.08 -21.95
CA ARG A 74 7.37 7.80 -21.16
C ARG A 74 8.79 7.24 -21.37
N LEU A 75 8.92 5.91 -21.44
CA LEU A 75 10.19 5.24 -21.76
C LEU A 75 10.67 5.51 -23.17
N ALA A 76 9.76 5.53 -24.15
CA ALA A 76 10.07 5.87 -25.53
C ALA A 76 10.56 7.31 -25.66
N ALA A 77 9.95 8.23 -24.91
CA ALA A 77 10.34 9.63 -24.82
C ALA A 77 11.60 9.86 -23.96
N ARG A 78 12.24 8.80 -23.45
CA ARG A 78 13.43 8.86 -22.56
C ARG A 78 13.24 9.74 -21.32
N LYS A 79 11.99 9.90 -20.85
CA LYS A 79 11.67 10.64 -19.64
C LYS A 79 11.83 9.75 -18.41
N PRO A 80 12.37 10.25 -17.27
CA PRO A 80 12.58 9.43 -16.08
C PRO A 80 11.26 8.99 -15.44
N ILE A 81 11.22 7.77 -14.92
CA ILE A 81 10.13 7.28 -14.07
C ILE A 81 10.56 7.53 -12.64
N ASN A 82 10.23 8.69 -12.10
CA ASN A 82 10.61 9.14 -10.76
C ASN A 82 9.38 9.36 -9.87
N ILE A 83 9.61 9.70 -8.59
CA ILE A 83 8.53 9.91 -7.62
C ILE A 83 7.58 11.02 -8.06
N ALA A 84 8.09 12.13 -8.59
CA ALA A 84 7.23 13.21 -9.09
C ALA A 84 6.22 12.70 -10.12
N PHE A 85 6.68 11.97 -11.13
CA PHE A 85 5.81 11.37 -12.14
C PHE A 85 4.79 10.37 -11.56
N LEU A 86 5.22 9.52 -10.63
CA LEU A 86 4.32 8.56 -10.00
C LEU A 86 3.26 9.25 -9.12
N THR A 87 3.65 10.33 -8.46
CA THR A 87 2.73 11.17 -7.68
C THR A 87 1.73 11.90 -8.57
N ASP A 88 2.16 12.41 -9.72
CA ASP A 88 1.26 13.03 -10.70
C ASP A 88 0.23 12.00 -11.20
N ARG A 89 0.64 10.76 -11.49
CA ARG A 89 -0.28 9.69 -11.85
C ARG A 89 -1.29 9.34 -10.75
N LEU A 90 -0.87 9.41 -9.49
CA LEU A 90 -1.81 9.24 -8.37
C LEU A 90 -2.81 10.40 -8.34
N ALA A 91 -2.33 11.64 -8.51
CA ALA A 91 -3.18 12.82 -8.54
C ALA A 91 -4.20 12.76 -9.68
N ASP A 92 -3.77 12.44 -10.90
CA ASP A 92 -4.63 12.28 -12.07
C ASP A 92 -5.75 11.26 -11.82
N TYR A 93 -5.39 10.10 -11.24
CA TYR A 93 -6.37 9.08 -10.88
C TYR A 93 -7.39 9.60 -9.87
N LEU A 94 -6.92 10.24 -8.80
CA LEU A 94 -7.78 10.74 -7.73
C LEU A 94 -8.73 11.84 -8.23
N ASP A 95 -8.23 12.76 -9.04
CA ASP A 95 -9.03 13.84 -9.60
C ASP A 95 -10.06 13.34 -10.62
N GLN A 96 -9.77 12.23 -11.31
CA GLN A 96 -10.67 11.66 -12.31
C GLN A 96 -11.72 10.69 -11.72
N TYR A 97 -11.32 9.88 -10.73
CA TYR A 97 -12.15 8.73 -10.31
C TYR A 97 -12.61 8.77 -8.87
N VAL A 98 -12.05 9.65 -8.02
CA VAL A 98 -12.38 9.68 -6.60
C VAL A 98 -12.99 11.03 -6.23
N GLN A 99 -14.29 10.98 -6.02
CA GLN A 99 -15.08 12.18 -5.81
C GLN A 99 -15.01 12.71 -4.42
N SER A 100 -14.82 13.49 -3.75
CA SER A 100 -14.99 13.89 -2.34
C SER A 100 -13.75 13.66 -1.47
N PRO A 101 -12.73 14.49 -1.62
CA PRO A 101 -11.71 14.60 -0.60
C PRO A 101 -12.30 15.06 0.75
N PRO A 102 -11.65 14.78 1.89
CA PRO A 102 -10.34 14.15 1.98
C PRO A 102 -10.38 12.61 1.87
N TYR A 103 -9.42 12.04 1.13
CA TYR A 103 -9.24 10.60 1.00
C TYR A 103 -8.37 10.04 2.13
N HIS A 104 -8.61 8.80 2.54
CA HIS A 104 -7.65 8.05 3.36
C HIS A 104 -6.69 7.29 2.44
N LEU A 105 -5.40 7.26 2.79
CA LEU A 105 -4.36 6.57 2.03
C LEU A 105 -3.84 5.38 2.84
N VAL A 106 -3.78 4.19 2.23
CA VAL A 106 -3.04 3.03 2.75
C VAL A 106 -2.02 2.64 1.71
N ALA A 107 -0.76 2.68 2.07
CA ALA A 107 0.33 2.55 1.10
C ALA A 107 1.39 1.57 1.56
N SER A 108 1.89 0.74 0.65
CA SER A 108 2.95 -0.23 0.87
C SER A 108 4.25 0.22 0.22
N SER A 109 5.38 0.11 0.94
CA SER A 109 6.72 0.28 0.38
C SER A 109 6.88 1.56 -0.45
N LEU A 110 7.20 1.47 -1.76
CA LEU A 110 7.29 2.60 -2.69
C LEU A 110 5.98 3.41 -2.75
N GLY A 111 4.83 2.76 -2.57
CA GLY A 111 3.55 3.46 -2.44
C GLY A 111 3.51 4.42 -1.26
N GLY A 112 4.22 4.09 -0.17
CA GLY A 112 4.41 4.99 0.98
C GLY A 112 5.16 6.26 0.61
N GLN A 113 6.25 6.13 -0.16
CA GLN A 113 7.00 7.28 -0.68
C GLN A 113 6.14 8.19 -1.58
N ILE A 114 5.36 7.57 -2.49
CA ILE A 114 4.42 8.30 -3.36
C ILE A 114 3.34 9.01 -2.53
N SER A 115 2.82 8.34 -1.50
CA SER A 115 1.75 8.89 -0.65
C SER A 115 2.22 10.04 0.23
N VAL A 116 3.45 9.98 0.76
CA VAL A 116 4.08 11.10 1.49
C VAL A 116 4.28 12.30 0.56
N GLU A 117 4.80 12.08 -0.64
CA GLU A 117 4.96 13.14 -1.64
C GLU A 117 3.62 13.77 -2.01
N TYR A 118 2.57 12.94 -2.21
CA TYR A 118 1.21 13.40 -2.51
C TYR A 118 0.63 14.22 -1.36
N ALA A 119 0.73 13.73 -0.12
CA ALA A 119 0.17 14.39 1.05
C ALA A 119 0.86 15.74 1.34
N ALA A 120 2.17 15.84 1.09
CA ALA A 120 2.90 17.10 1.21
C ALA A 120 2.47 18.14 0.16
N ARG A 121 2.11 17.70 -1.07
CA ARG A 121 1.65 18.59 -2.14
C ARG A 121 0.18 18.99 -2.01
N TYR A 122 -0.66 18.09 -1.49
CA TYR A 122 -2.11 18.25 -1.43
C TYR A 122 -2.66 17.95 -0.03
N PRO A 123 -2.23 18.70 1.01
CA PRO A 123 -2.57 18.39 2.39
C PRO A 123 -4.07 18.40 2.66
N ASP A 124 -4.84 19.26 1.97
CA ASP A 124 -6.29 19.36 2.16
C ASP A 124 -7.07 18.21 1.49
N LYS A 125 -6.45 17.51 0.54
CA LYS A 125 -7.06 16.34 -0.11
C LYS A 125 -6.87 15.04 0.68
N VAL A 126 -6.03 15.03 1.72
CA VAL A 126 -5.67 13.82 2.47
C VAL A 126 -6.30 13.85 3.86
N GLY A 127 -6.95 12.76 4.24
CA GLY A 127 -7.49 12.53 5.58
C GLY A 127 -6.47 11.84 6.49
N LYS A 128 -6.56 10.53 6.64
CA LYS A 128 -5.59 9.75 7.42
C LYS A 128 -4.67 8.95 6.51
N ILE A 129 -3.46 8.67 7.00
CA ILE A 129 -2.44 7.96 6.24
C ILE A 129 -2.02 6.70 7.01
N VAL A 130 -1.93 5.56 6.31
CA VAL A 130 -1.32 4.33 6.81
C VAL A 130 -0.16 3.95 5.90
N LEU A 131 1.01 3.82 6.47
CA LEU A 131 2.24 3.44 5.77
C LEU A 131 2.67 2.04 6.24
N LEU A 132 2.74 1.10 5.33
CA LEU A 132 3.16 -0.27 5.57
C LEU A 132 4.56 -0.48 5.01
N CYS A 133 5.56 -0.68 5.87
CA CYS A 133 6.96 -0.81 5.49
C CYS A 133 7.41 0.24 4.45
N PRO A 134 7.19 1.54 4.70
CA PRO A 134 7.39 2.59 3.70
C PRO A 134 8.85 2.72 3.28
N SER A 135 9.09 2.90 1.98
CA SER A 135 10.40 3.21 1.42
C SER A 135 10.66 4.72 1.34
N GLY A 136 11.92 5.11 1.09
CA GLY A 136 12.31 6.50 0.81
C GLY A 136 12.34 7.42 2.02
N LEU A 137 12.38 6.89 3.25
CA LEU A 137 12.47 7.70 4.47
C LEU A 137 13.91 8.05 4.88
N GLY A 138 14.85 7.96 3.97
CA GLY A 138 16.24 8.39 4.20
C GLY A 138 17.18 7.28 4.68
N THR A 139 16.79 6.02 4.53
CA THR A 139 17.63 4.85 4.81
C THR A 139 18.06 4.16 3.52
N GLU A 140 19.23 3.52 3.54
CA GLU A 140 19.64 2.69 2.43
C GLU A 140 18.75 1.44 2.37
N GLU A 141 18.10 1.24 1.24
CA GLU A 141 17.20 0.12 1.01
C GLU A 141 17.91 -1.00 0.27
N ARG A 142 17.71 -2.20 0.77
CA ARG A 142 18.10 -3.41 0.05
C ARG A 142 17.01 -3.72 -0.97
N LEU A 143 17.40 -3.93 -2.21
CA LEU A 143 16.47 -4.29 -3.27
C LEU A 143 16.74 -5.70 -3.80
N PRO A 144 16.47 -6.76 -3.00
CA PRO A 144 16.68 -8.17 -3.41
C PRO A 144 15.93 -8.49 -4.70
N ILE A 145 14.84 -7.77 -4.97
CA ILE A 145 14.05 -7.92 -6.20
C ILE A 145 14.89 -7.58 -7.46
N THR A 146 15.80 -6.61 -7.38
CA THR A 146 16.66 -6.27 -8.51
C THR A 146 17.72 -7.34 -8.76
N GLU A 147 18.31 -7.86 -7.71
CA GLU A 147 19.30 -8.95 -7.79
C GLU A 147 18.63 -10.24 -8.26
N GLY A 148 17.51 -10.62 -7.68
CA GLY A 148 16.73 -11.77 -8.12
C GLY A 148 16.29 -11.68 -9.58
N ALA A 149 15.91 -10.49 -10.04
CA ALA A 149 15.55 -10.27 -11.44
C ALA A 149 16.73 -10.38 -12.39
N ARG A 150 17.92 -9.85 -12.00
CA ARG A 150 19.16 -9.92 -12.80
C ARG A 150 19.66 -11.36 -12.95
N HIS A 151 19.65 -12.09 -11.86
CA HIS A 151 20.16 -13.47 -11.81
C HIS A 151 19.09 -14.53 -12.06
N LYS A 152 17.84 -14.13 -12.39
CA LYS A 152 16.68 -15.01 -12.59
C LYS A 152 16.38 -15.91 -11.37
N ASN A 153 16.78 -15.47 -10.18
CA ASN A 153 16.46 -16.13 -8.92
C ASN A 153 15.13 -15.59 -8.37
N TYR A 154 14.04 -15.95 -9.01
CA TYR A 154 12.70 -15.48 -8.64
C TYR A 154 12.21 -16.06 -7.31
N GLN A 155 12.66 -17.25 -6.94
CA GLN A 155 12.38 -17.83 -5.62
C GLN A 155 12.97 -16.97 -4.51
N GLY A 156 14.26 -16.68 -4.55
CA GLY A 156 14.94 -15.84 -3.56
C GLY A 156 14.37 -14.41 -3.51
N LEU A 157 13.96 -13.88 -4.67
CA LEU A 157 13.29 -12.58 -4.78
C LEU A 157 12.00 -12.57 -3.95
N VAL A 158 11.15 -13.58 -4.10
CA VAL A 158 9.87 -13.66 -3.39
C VAL A 158 10.08 -13.95 -1.91
N GLU A 159 10.99 -14.89 -1.58
CA GLU A 159 11.31 -15.22 -0.18
C GLU A 159 11.89 -14.04 0.61
N SER A 160 12.60 -13.11 -0.04
CA SER A 160 13.13 -11.93 0.64
C SER A 160 12.06 -10.94 1.10
N THR A 161 10.86 -11.00 0.51
CA THR A 161 9.73 -10.13 0.85
C THR A 161 9.04 -10.59 2.13
N PHE A 162 9.04 -11.90 2.41
CA PHE A 162 8.29 -12.49 3.51
C PHE A 162 9.22 -13.03 4.61
N HIS A 163 8.81 -12.90 5.86
CA HIS A 163 9.41 -13.64 6.97
C HIS A 163 9.02 -15.12 6.90
N ASP A 164 7.73 -15.38 6.75
CA ASP A 164 7.20 -16.73 6.61
C ASP A 164 7.23 -17.20 5.14
N ARG A 165 8.10 -18.18 4.87
CA ARG A 165 8.30 -18.74 3.52
C ARG A 165 7.04 -19.34 2.90
N ARG A 166 6.03 -19.67 3.68
CA ARG A 166 4.74 -20.19 3.16
C ARG A 166 4.03 -19.19 2.25
N PHE A 167 4.32 -17.89 2.39
CA PHE A 167 3.80 -16.84 1.50
C PHE A 167 4.55 -16.77 0.17
N ALA A 168 5.76 -17.33 0.07
CA ALA A 168 6.52 -17.42 -1.17
C ALA A 168 6.03 -18.61 -2.03
N SER A 169 4.76 -18.63 -2.37
CA SER A 169 4.13 -19.72 -3.10
C SER A 169 4.69 -19.87 -4.53
N PRO A 170 4.72 -21.10 -5.10
CA PRO A 170 5.15 -21.31 -6.49
C PRO A 170 4.38 -20.46 -7.49
N ARG A 171 3.11 -20.15 -7.22
CA ARG A 171 2.29 -19.27 -8.07
C ARG A 171 2.84 -17.85 -8.15
N ILE A 172 3.30 -17.29 -7.02
CA ILE A 172 3.89 -15.96 -6.98
C ILE A 172 5.24 -15.97 -7.69
N VAL A 173 6.06 -16.98 -7.46
CA VAL A 173 7.36 -17.14 -8.14
C VAL A 173 7.19 -17.22 -9.65
N GLN A 174 6.27 -18.05 -10.15
CA GLN A 174 5.95 -18.15 -11.58
C GLN A 174 5.42 -16.85 -12.16
N TYR A 175 4.61 -16.11 -11.39
CA TYR A 175 4.13 -14.80 -11.80
C TYR A 175 5.29 -13.85 -12.08
N TYR A 176 6.26 -13.73 -11.17
CA TYR A 176 7.43 -12.87 -11.38
C TYR A 176 8.31 -13.37 -12.52
N ALA A 177 8.55 -14.69 -12.64
CA ALA A 177 9.27 -15.27 -13.75
C ALA A 177 8.66 -14.85 -15.10
N LYS A 178 7.33 -14.96 -15.23
CA LYS A 178 6.59 -14.54 -16.44
C LYS A 178 6.71 -13.02 -16.70
N LYS A 179 6.58 -12.19 -15.66
CA LYS A 179 6.66 -10.73 -15.80
C LYS A 179 8.07 -10.28 -16.21
N PHE A 180 9.11 -10.80 -15.58
CA PHE A 180 10.50 -10.48 -15.93
C PHE A 180 10.94 -11.08 -17.27
N ALA A 181 10.31 -12.12 -17.78
CA ALA A 181 10.53 -12.60 -19.15
C ALA A 181 10.06 -11.57 -20.20
N CYS A 182 9.03 -10.78 -19.90
CA CYS A 182 8.56 -9.72 -20.81
C CYS A 182 9.55 -8.54 -20.84
N LYS A 183 10.17 -8.29 -22.00
CA LYS A 183 11.18 -7.23 -22.19
C LYS A 183 10.64 -5.83 -21.84
N ARG A 184 9.41 -5.50 -22.28
CA ARG A 184 8.78 -4.20 -22.03
C ARG A 184 8.59 -3.99 -20.51
N TRP A 185 8.02 -4.99 -19.83
CA TRP A 185 7.77 -4.95 -18.39
C TRP A 185 9.09 -4.82 -17.61
N ARG A 186 10.08 -5.66 -17.94
CA ARG A 186 11.39 -5.67 -17.28
C ARG A 186 12.12 -4.33 -17.44
N LYS A 187 12.09 -3.73 -18.64
CA LYS A 187 12.71 -2.41 -18.88
C LYS A 187 12.04 -1.36 -17.98
N ALA A 188 10.71 -1.29 -17.98
CA ALA A 188 9.97 -0.33 -17.18
C ALA A 188 10.25 -0.50 -15.67
N PHE A 189 10.33 -1.74 -15.19
CA PHE A 189 10.68 -2.04 -13.80
C PHE A 189 12.06 -1.47 -13.43
N PHE A 190 13.12 -1.76 -14.20
CA PHE A 190 14.45 -1.26 -13.88
C PHE A 190 14.57 0.27 -14.01
N GLU A 191 13.86 0.88 -14.94
CA GLU A 191 13.80 2.34 -15.06
C GLU A 191 13.06 2.97 -13.85
N THR A 192 12.01 2.33 -13.34
CA THR A 192 11.35 2.76 -12.11
C THR A 192 12.31 2.68 -10.92
N VAL A 193 13.02 1.56 -10.75
CA VAL A 193 14.03 1.43 -9.69
C VAL A 193 15.09 2.53 -9.82
N ARG A 194 15.61 2.77 -11.02
CA ARG A 194 16.62 3.80 -11.26
C ARG A 194 16.13 5.21 -10.89
N GLY A 195 14.87 5.51 -11.18
CA GLY A 195 14.32 6.84 -10.94
C GLY A 195 13.77 7.07 -9.53
N THR A 196 13.66 6.02 -8.71
CA THR A 196 13.08 6.12 -7.35
C THR A 196 14.04 5.76 -6.22
N LYS A 197 15.03 4.88 -6.47
CA LYS A 197 15.92 4.32 -5.45
C LYS A 197 16.65 5.36 -4.59
N SER A 198 17.12 6.45 -5.19
CA SER A 198 17.88 7.49 -4.50
C SER A 198 17.04 8.68 -4.04
N HIS A 199 15.72 8.64 -4.31
CA HIS A 199 14.83 9.71 -3.89
C HIS A 199 14.42 9.50 -2.43
N SER A 200 14.57 10.52 -1.60
CA SER A 200 14.09 10.53 -0.23
C SER A 200 12.93 11.53 -0.09
N VAL A 201 11.94 11.16 0.69
CA VAL A 201 10.83 12.06 1.09
C VAL A 201 10.92 12.46 2.56
N ARG A 202 12.07 12.24 3.18
CA ARG A 202 12.28 12.50 4.61
C ARG A 202 12.07 13.98 4.95
N ASP A 203 12.53 14.89 4.13
CA ASP A 203 12.33 16.33 4.28
C ASP A 203 10.85 16.76 4.31
N LYS A 204 9.96 15.92 3.77
CA LYS A 204 8.52 16.16 3.71
C LYS A 204 7.75 15.61 4.90
N LEU A 205 8.34 14.73 5.71
CA LEU A 205 7.64 14.09 6.84
C LEU A 205 7.10 15.13 7.84
N LYS A 206 7.85 16.19 8.10
CA LYS A 206 7.43 17.30 8.96
C LYS A 206 6.22 18.10 8.44
N LEU A 207 5.91 17.99 7.13
CA LEU A 207 4.77 18.63 6.50
C LEU A 207 3.48 17.80 6.60
N ILE A 208 3.58 16.54 7.09
CA ILE A 208 2.44 15.64 7.19
C ILE A 208 1.73 15.86 8.53
N GLU A 209 0.80 16.79 8.54
CA GLU A 209 0.01 17.09 9.75
C GLU A 209 -1.13 16.08 9.99
N ARG A 210 -1.47 15.30 8.99
CA ARG A 210 -2.57 14.33 9.05
C ARG A 210 -2.22 13.14 9.94
N PRO A 211 -3.21 12.61 10.71
CA PRO A 211 -2.96 11.43 11.53
C PRO A 211 -2.38 10.30 10.69
N THR A 212 -1.23 9.80 11.10
CA THR A 212 -0.45 8.81 10.35
C THR A 212 -0.16 7.59 11.22
N LEU A 213 -0.51 6.39 10.72
CA LEU A 213 -0.12 5.12 11.29
C LEU A 213 0.99 4.51 10.43
N VAL A 214 2.10 4.17 11.05
CA VAL A 214 3.21 3.48 10.36
C VAL A 214 3.38 2.09 10.96
N VAL A 215 3.37 1.08 10.11
CA VAL A 215 3.50 -0.33 10.53
C VAL A 215 4.63 -0.98 9.76
N CYS A 216 5.59 -1.58 10.49
CA CYS A 216 6.70 -2.33 9.90
C CYS A 216 6.74 -3.77 10.43
N GLY A 217 7.13 -4.72 9.59
CA GLY A 217 7.55 -6.03 10.06
C GLY A 217 8.92 -5.93 10.72
N ARG A 218 9.12 -6.63 11.86
CA ARG A 218 10.42 -6.63 12.55
C ARG A 218 11.51 -7.30 11.71
N GLU A 219 11.13 -8.30 10.96
CA GLU A 219 12.00 -9.11 10.11
C GLU A 219 12.02 -8.64 8.65
N ASP A 220 11.69 -7.37 8.41
CA ASP A 220 11.80 -6.74 7.09
C ASP A 220 13.27 -6.73 6.64
N ARG A 221 13.53 -7.32 5.46
CA ARG A 221 14.87 -7.46 4.86
C ARG A 221 15.12 -6.45 3.74
N ILE A 222 14.14 -5.61 3.44
CA ILE A 222 14.16 -4.63 2.35
C ILE A 222 14.36 -3.24 2.91
N VAL A 223 13.53 -2.85 3.87
CA VAL A 223 13.61 -1.56 4.57
C VAL A 223 13.94 -1.82 6.03
N ASP A 224 14.90 -1.09 6.58
CA ASP A 224 15.26 -1.20 7.99
C ASP A 224 14.13 -0.60 8.87
N PRO A 225 13.41 -1.43 9.66
CA PRO A 225 12.30 -0.95 10.46
C PRO A 225 12.71 -0.02 11.60
N LEU A 226 13.96 -0.13 12.10
CA LEU A 226 14.47 0.77 13.14
C LEU A 226 14.77 2.15 12.56
N ALA A 227 15.33 2.21 11.36
CA ALA A 227 15.57 3.45 10.66
C ALA A 227 14.25 4.15 10.25
N VAL A 228 13.22 3.39 9.86
CA VAL A 228 11.87 3.93 9.66
C VAL A 228 11.31 4.49 10.96
N LYS A 229 11.45 3.76 12.09
CA LYS A 229 10.99 4.22 13.41
C LYS A 229 11.60 5.56 13.80
N GLU A 230 12.89 5.77 13.50
CA GLU A 230 13.54 7.06 13.76
C GLU A 230 13.04 8.16 12.83
N ALA A 231 12.92 7.87 11.54
CA ALA A 231 12.48 8.86 10.55
C ALA A 231 11.07 9.37 10.82
N VAL A 232 10.13 8.48 11.16
CA VAL A 232 8.72 8.86 11.36
C VAL A 232 8.48 9.74 12.58
N LYS A 233 9.45 9.91 13.47
CA LYS A 233 9.39 10.89 14.57
C LYS A 233 9.24 12.33 14.04
N GLU A 234 9.64 12.57 12.81
CA GLU A 234 9.48 13.87 12.14
C GLU A 234 8.03 14.16 11.73
N ILE A 235 7.15 13.15 11.69
CA ILE A 235 5.71 13.34 11.42
C ILE A 235 5.03 13.81 12.71
N PRO A 236 4.43 15.02 12.75
CA PRO A 236 3.87 15.59 13.99
C PRO A 236 2.82 14.71 14.67
N ASN A 237 1.94 14.08 13.89
CA ASN A 237 0.83 13.27 14.39
C ASN A 237 0.95 11.82 13.92
N HIS A 238 1.88 11.05 14.51
CA HIS A 238 2.13 9.68 14.10
C HIS A 238 1.95 8.67 15.22
N ARG A 239 1.68 7.43 14.81
CA ARG A 239 1.84 6.21 15.61
C ARG A 239 2.71 5.24 14.84
N PHE A 240 3.64 4.58 15.53
CA PHE A 240 4.49 3.55 14.95
C PHE A 240 4.23 2.21 15.62
N LEU A 241 4.10 1.16 14.82
CA LEU A 241 3.95 -0.21 15.29
C LEU A 241 4.92 -1.13 14.57
N MET A 242 5.61 -1.99 15.32
CA MET A 242 6.49 -3.03 14.80
C MET A 242 5.87 -4.41 15.09
N ILE A 243 5.61 -5.20 14.04
CA ILE A 243 4.99 -6.52 14.14
C ILE A 243 6.09 -7.59 14.13
N PRO A 244 6.20 -8.41 15.20
CA PRO A 244 7.14 -9.52 15.22
C PRO A 244 6.70 -10.65 14.26
N ASN A 245 7.67 -11.46 13.79
CA ASN A 245 7.45 -12.56 12.85
C ASN A 245 6.76 -12.11 11.54
N CYS A 246 7.14 -10.95 11.04
CA CYS A 246 6.57 -10.33 9.85
C CYS A 246 7.68 -9.67 9.03
N GLY A 247 7.66 -9.87 7.72
CA GLY A 247 8.60 -9.28 6.76
C GLY A 247 8.07 -7.97 6.16
N HIS A 248 8.41 -7.75 4.87
CA HIS A 248 8.13 -6.52 4.15
C HIS A 248 6.66 -6.35 3.70
N ALA A 249 5.85 -7.40 3.76
CA ALA A 249 4.47 -7.38 3.29
C ALA A 249 3.45 -7.69 4.40
N PRO A 250 3.33 -6.86 5.46
CA PRO A 250 2.43 -7.10 6.58
C PRO A 250 0.96 -7.20 6.16
N GLN A 251 0.56 -6.52 5.08
CA GLN A 251 -0.79 -6.61 4.49
C GLN A 251 -1.15 -8.02 4.00
N LEU A 252 -0.14 -8.83 3.73
CA LEU A 252 -0.30 -10.24 3.32
C LEU A 252 -0.02 -11.20 4.47
N GLU A 253 1.15 -11.10 5.11
CA GLU A 253 1.59 -12.02 6.17
C GLU A 253 0.71 -11.94 7.43
N CYS A 254 0.32 -10.74 7.81
CA CYS A 254 -0.46 -10.45 9.01
C CYS A 254 -1.82 -9.82 8.66
N SER A 255 -2.44 -10.23 7.54
CA SER A 255 -3.60 -9.56 6.96
C SER A 255 -4.75 -9.34 7.94
N ARG A 256 -5.06 -10.31 8.82
CA ARG A 256 -6.13 -10.17 9.83
C ARG A 256 -5.83 -9.04 10.83
N LEU A 257 -4.59 -8.98 11.31
CA LEU A 257 -4.14 -7.93 12.25
C LEU A 257 -4.16 -6.56 11.56
N ILE A 258 -3.58 -6.48 10.35
CA ILE A 258 -3.55 -5.25 9.56
C ILE A 258 -4.96 -4.76 9.25
N ASN A 259 -5.88 -5.64 8.86
CA ASN A 259 -7.26 -5.25 8.59
C ASN A 259 -7.92 -4.61 9.80
N ARG A 260 -7.75 -5.19 10.99
CA ARG A 260 -8.31 -4.64 12.23
C ARG A 260 -7.66 -3.30 12.60
N LEU A 261 -6.32 -3.23 12.64
CA LEU A 261 -5.58 -2.02 13.00
C LEU A 261 -5.93 -0.83 12.09
N VAL A 262 -5.97 -1.08 10.78
CA VAL A 262 -6.31 -0.05 9.79
C VAL A 262 -7.76 0.38 9.95
N SER A 263 -8.71 -0.55 10.07
CA SER A 263 -10.12 -0.20 10.28
C SER A 263 -10.33 0.61 11.56
N GLU A 264 -9.73 0.19 12.68
CA GLU A 264 -9.81 0.92 13.95
C GLU A 264 -9.21 2.32 13.82
N PHE A 265 -8.00 2.42 13.24
CA PHE A 265 -7.33 3.71 13.06
C PHE A 265 -8.12 4.67 12.17
N LEU A 266 -8.64 4.20 11.04
CA LEU A 266 -9.39 5.04 10.10
C LEU A 266 -10.73 5.50 10.67
N ASN A 267 -11.37 4.70 11.54
CA ASN A 267 -12.66 5.03 12.17
C ASN A 267 -12.54 5.84 13.46
N LEU A 268 -11.36 6.15 13.98
CA LEU A 268 -11.21 7.05 15.12
C LEU A 268 -11.89 8.40 14.85
N ALA A 269 -12.77 8.85 15.74
CA ALA A 269 -13.54 10.08 15.55
C ALA A 269 -12.68 11.35 15.67
N GLU A 270 -11.60 11.33 16.47
CA GLU A 270 -10.78 12.50 16.74
C GLU A 270 -9.37 12.39 16.15
N PRO A 271 -8.76 13.53 15.78
CA PRO A 271 -7.35 13.56 15.44
C PRO A 271 -6.55 13.02 16.63
N ILE A 272 -5.58 12.17 16.33
CA ILE A 272 -4.66 11.65 17.34
C ILE A 272 -3.84 12.85 17.82
N ALA A 273 -4.08 13.34 19.04
CA ALA A 273 -3.27 14.41 19.61
C ALA A 273 -1.79 14.02 19.54
N PRO A 274 -0.89 14.93 19.16
CA PRO A 274 0.53 14.63 19.11
C PRO A 274 0.99 14.22 20.51
N LYS A 275 1.36 12.97 20.70
CA LYS A 275 2.05 12.56 21.93
C LYS A 275 3.42 13.22 21.90
N ARG A 276 3.65 14.19 22.78
CA ARG A 276 5.01 14.61 23.16
C ARG A 276 5.75 13.32 23.53
N SER A 277 6.91 13.12 22.92
CA SER A 277 7.69 11.88 22.97
C SER A 277 7.93 11.47 24.42
N THR A 278 7.22 10.45 24.87
CA THR A 278 7.72 9.53 25.90
C THR A 278 7.81 8.17 25.21
N ALA A 279 8.99 7.58 25.33
CA ALA A 279 9.34 6.30 24.75
C ALA A 279 8.43 5.19 25.31
N ASP A 280 7.37 4.85 24.58
CA ASP A 280 6.59 3.65 24.85
C ASP A 280 6.35 2.90 23.53
N SER A 281 7.29 2.02 23.27
CA SER A 281 7.09 0.91 22.36
C SER A 281 6.10 -0.06 22.99
N LEU A 282 4.84 -0.03 22.54
CA LEU A 282 3.91 -1.11 22.81
C LEU A 282 4.43 -2.39 22.15
N GLN A 283 5.14 -3.21 22.92
CA GLN A 283 5.38 -4.60 22.60
C GLN A 283 4.06 -5.34 22.83
N ILE A 284 3.32 -5.62 21.76
CA ILE A 284 2.22 -6.57 21.85
C ILE A 284 2.85 -7.96 21.94
N GLY A 285 2.99 -8.45 23.17
CA GLY A 285 3.28 -9.86 23.42
C GLY A 285 2.08 -10.67 22.98
N LEU A 286 2.17 -11.35 21.85
CA LEU A 286 1.26 -12.42 21.51
C LEU A 286 1.63 -13.62 22.37
N GLN A 287 1.02 -13.74 23.56
CA GLN A 287 0.97 -15.02 24.27
C GLN A 287 0.04 -15.94 23.47
N GLY A 288 0.55 -17.13 23.19
CA GLY A 288 -0.10 -18.11 22.38
C GLY A 288 -1.38 -18.69 23.03
N GLY A 289 -2.27 -19.07 22.20
CA GLY A 289 -3.41 -19.94 22.39
C GLY A 289 -3.71 -20.57 21.04
#